data_a92cc3a19e9140402ba58de183076cf0
#
_entry.id   a92cc3a19e9140402ba58de183076cf0
#
_cell.length_a   1.000
_cell.length_b   1.000
_cell.length_c   1.000
_cell.angle_alpha   90.00
_cell.angle_beta   90.00
_cell.angle_gamma   90.00
#
_symmetry.space_group_name_H-M   'P 1'
#
loop_
_entity.id
_entity.type
_entity.pdbx_description
1 polymer ?
#
loop_
_entity_poly.entity_id
_entity_poly.type
_entity_poly.pdbx_seq_one_letter_code
_entity_poly.pdbx_strand_id
1 'polypeptide(L)'
;MTAPAAPPGPVAQERVESDAGLRFAAAEHFGQTESWLTMVQADARAGQIDPAMSEWARGLLTQTRMLMDAQTDAQAPMGELLEDLELVLMQIVGVTESESMGQGRVRAEMSLALNGLDDSELLQRLQAATPRQMAGA
;
A
#
# COMPACT_ATOMS: atom_id res chain seq x y z
N MET A 1 -28.41 -43.07 5.03
CA MET A 1 -27.76 -42.48 6.20
C MET A 1 -26.87 -41.33 5.74
N THR A 2 -27.29 -40.14 6.10
CA THR A 2 -26.51 -38.96 5.76
C THR A 2 -25.32 -38.86 6.69
N ALA A 3 -24.12 -38.84 6.13
CA ALA A 3 -22.95 -38.57 6.92
C ALA A 3 -23.07 -37.18 7.52
N PRO A 4 -22.72 -36.99 8.79
CA PRO A 4 -22.67 -35.64 9.33
C PRO A 4 -21.73 -34.81 8.45
N ALA A 5 -22.08 -33.54 8.25
CA ALA A 5 -21.23 -32.65 7.49
C ALA A 5 -19.82 -32.72 8.06
N ALA A 6 -18.90 -33.19 7.24
CA ALA A 6 -17.50 -33.24 7.65
C ALA A 6 -17.04 -31.80 7.96
N PRO A 7 -16.25 -31.62 9.02
CA PRO A 7 -15.63 -30.32 9.23
C PRO A 7 -14.84 -29.94 7.98
N PRO A 8 -14.70 -28.64 7.67
CA PRO A 8 -13.95 -28.23 6.49
C PRO A 8 -12.59 -28.93 6.51
N GLY A 9 -12.25 -29.51 5.36
CA GLY A 9 -10.99 -30.23 5.23
C GLY A 9 -9.79 -29.30 5.42
N PRO A 10 -8.58 -29.86 5.54
CA PRO A 10 -7.37 -29.04 5.75
C PRO A 10 -7.21 -27.93 4.73
N VAL A 11 -7.60 -28.18 3.47
CA VAL A 11 -7.52 -27.17 2.40
C VAL A 11 -8.40 -25.97 2.69
N ALA A 12 -9.63 -26.18 3.19
CA ALA A 12 -10.52 -25.10 3.52
C ALA A 12 -10.02 -24.29 4.72
N GLN A 13 -9.47 -24.96 5.73
CA GLN A 13 -8.85 -24.29 6.87
C GLN A 13 -7.63 -23.49 6.45
N GLU A 14 -6.79 -24.04 5.59
CA GLU A 14 -5.64 -23.32 5.05
C GLU A 14 -6.05 -22.08 4.29
N ARG A 15 -7.14 -22.13 3.53
CA ARG A 15 -7.66 -20.95 2.84
C ARG A 15 -8.13 -19.86 3.80
N VAL A 16 -8.84 -20.23 4.84
CA VAL A 16 -9.31 -19.27 5.84
C VAL A 16 -8.14 -18.64 6.56
N GLU A 17 -7.16 -19.43 6.95
CA GLU A 17 -5.95 -18.95 7.60
C GLU A 17 -5.14 -18.08 6.66
N SER A 18 -5.02 -18.45 5.37
CA SER A 18 -4.32 -17.66 4.37
C SER A 18 -5.01 -16.35 4.10
N ASP A 19 -6.34 -16.34 4.04
CA ASP A 19 -7.11 -15.10 3.85
C ASP A 19 -6.97 -14.17 5.05
N ALA A 20 -7.03 -14.72 6.27
CA ALA A 20 -6.83 -13.92 7.47
C ALA A 20 -5.40 -13.38 7.54
N GLY A 21 -4.42 -14.22 7.20
CA GLY A 21 -3.02 -13.80 7.14
C GLY A 21 -2.79 -12.72 6.09
N LEU A 22 -3.42 -12.87 4.92
CA LEU A 22 -3.33 -11.87 3.86
C LEU A 22 -3.92 -10.53 4.29
N ARG A 23 -5.09 -10.55 4.93
CA ARG A 23 -5.72 -9.33 5.43
C ARG A 23 -4.86 -8.64 6.47
N PHE A 24 -4.26 -9.42 7.36
CA PHE A 24 -3.37 -8.89 8.39
C PHE A 24 -2.13 -8.26 7.75
N ALA A 25 -1.50 -8.96 6.81
CA ALA A 25 -0.31 -8.47 6.11
C ALA A 25 -0.65 -7.21 5.30
N ALA A 26 -1.80 -7.19 4.64
CA ALA A 26 -2.25 -6.01 3.90
C ALA A 26 -2.50 -4.83 4.82
N ALA A 27 -3.14 -5.05 5.96
CA ALA A 27 -3.40 -4.00 6.94
C ALA A 27 -2.10 -3.40 7.49
N GLU A 28 -1.12 -4.23 7.80
CA GLU A 28 0.19 -3.75 8.23
C GLU A 28 0.88 -2.94 7.14
N HIS A 29 0.82 -3.45 5.91
CA HIS A 29 1.42 -2.76 4.76
C HIS A 29 0.77 -1.40 4.53
N PHE A 30 -0.56 -1.32 4.61
CA PHE A 30 -1.28 -0.05 4.47
C PHE A 30 -0.88 0.95 5.54
N GLY A 31 -0.75 0.51 6.79
CA GLY A 31 -0.33 1.37 7.89
C GLY A 31 1.09 1.90 7.71
N GLN A 32 2.02 1.04 7.33
CA GLN A 32 3.39 1.44 7.05
C GLN A 32 3.47 2.41 5.88
N THR A 33 2.74 2.13 4.82
CA THR A 33 2.73 2.96 3.62
C THR A 33 2.10 4.31 3.89
N GLU A 34 1.01 4.35 4.64
CA GLU A 34 0.35 5.59 5.02
C GLU A 34 1.30 6.50 5.81
N SER A 35 1.97 5.94 6.81
CA SER A 35 2.95 6.69 7.60
C SER A 35 4.09 7.22 6.74
N TRP A 36 4.60 6.40 5.85
CA TRP A 36 5.70 6.78 4.97
C TRP A 36 5.28 7.86 3.98
N LEU A 37 4.10 7.74 3.37
CA LEU A 37 3.59 8.74 2.44
C LEU A 37 3.35 10.08 3.15
N THR A 38 2.86 10.05 4.37
CA THR A 38 2.67 11.27 5.17
C THR A 38 4.01 11.97 5.40
N MET A 39 5.05 11.20 5.73
CA MET A 39 6.40 11.73 5.91
C MET A 39 6.94 12.32 4.60
N VAL A 40 6.76 11.61 3.49
CA VAL A 40 7.22 12.07 2.17
C VAL A 40 6.53 13.38 1.78
N GLN A 41 5.24 13.51 2.04
CA GLN A 41 4.52 14.75 1.79
C GLN A 41 5.10 15.91 2.59
N ALA A 42 5.38 15.68 3.86
CA ALA A 42 5.96 16.71 4.72
C ALA A 42 7.35 17.11 4.23
N ASP A 43 8.18 16.14 3.89
CA ASP A 43 9.54 16.40 3.39
C ASP A 43 9.50 17.13 2.04
N ALA A 44 8.60 16.75 1.15
CA ALA A 44 8.47 17.40 -0.15
C ALA A 44 8.02 18.86 -0.01
N ARG A 45 7.11 19.15 0.92
CA ARG A 45 6.69 20.52 1.21
C ARG A 45 7.82 21.38 1.74
N ALA A 46 8.74 20.76 2.50
CA ALA A 46 9.94 21.41 3.00
C ALA A 46 11.05 21.48 1.94
N GLY A 47 10.81 20.94 0.75
CA GLY A 47 11.79 20.91 -0.34
C GLY A 47 12.87 19.86 -0.15
N GLN A 48 12.63 18.89 0.72
CA GLN A 48 13.59 17.82 1.02
C GLN A 48 13.17 16.55 0.30
N ILE A 49 13.97 16.14 -0.69
CA ILE A 49 13.77 14.89 -1.40
C ILE A 49 15.02 14.04 -1.16
N ASP A 50 14.87 13.05 -0.29
CA ASP A 50 15.98 12.18 0.12
C ASP A 50 16.19 11.09 -0.92
N PRO A 51 17.43 10.81 -1.33
CA PRO A 51 17.72 9.66 -2.21
C PRO A 51 17.23 8.33 -1.64
N ALA A 52 17.14 8.18 -0.33
CA ALA A 52 16.61 6.97 0.30
C ALA A 52 15.12 6.75 0.01
N MET A 53 14.39 7.77 -0.43
CA MET A 53 12.99 7.62 -0.82
C MET A 53 12.80 6.59 -1.93
N SER A 54 13.73 6.53 -2.88
CA SER A 54 13.68 5.59 -3.98
C SER A 54 13.70 4.15 -3.48
N GLU A 55 14.60 3.83 -2.57
CA GLU A 55 14.70 2.48 -2.02
C GLU A 55 13.48 2.10 -1.21
N TRP A 56 12.98 3.02 -0.38
CA TRP A 56 11.77 2.80 0.39
C TRP A 56 10.57 2.57 -0.52
N ALA A 57 10.42 3.42 -1.53
CA ALA A 57 9.32 3.29 -2.48
C ALA A 57 9.36 1.96 -3.21
N ARG A 58 10.55 1.51 -3.63
CA ARG A 58 10.71 0.21 -4.28
C ARG A 58 10.34 -0.94 -3.36
N GLY A 59 10.76 -0.88 -2.10
CA GLY A 59 10.42 -1.90 -1.12
C GLY A 59 8.91 -1.99 -0.90
N LEU A 60 8.27 -0.84 -0.73
CA LEU A 60 6.81 -0.78 -0.58
C LEU A 60 6.09 -1.25 -1.83
N LEU A 61 6.61 -0.89 -3.01
CA LEU A 61 6.05 -1.32 -4.28
C LEU A 61 6.14 -2.83 -4.44
N THR A 62 7.27 -3.41 -4.07
CA THR A 62 7.45 -4.87 -4.11
C THR A 62 6.44 -5.57 -3.21
N GLN A 63 6.27 -5.08 -1.99
CA GLN A 63 5.28 -5.64 -1.07
C GLN A 63 3.86 -5.49 -1.59
N THR A 64 3.55 -4.33 -2.18
CA THR A 64 2.23 -4.09 -2.78
C THR A 64 1.95 -5.12 -3.87
N ARG A 65 2.91 -5.36 -4.75
CA ARG A 65 2.76 -6.34 -5.82
C ARG A 65 2.63 -7.77 -5.30
N MET A 66 3.36 -8.11 -4.26
CA MET A 66 3.22 -9.42 -3.63
C MET A 66 1.83 -9.64 -3.07
N LEU A 67 1.27 -8.61 -2.43
CA LEU A 67 -0.09 -8.66 -1.92
C LEU A 67 -1.12 -8.76 -3.04
N MET A 68 -0.90 -8.03 -4.14
CA MET A 68 -1.78 -8.12 -5.32
C MET A 68 -1.77 -9.52 -5.91
N ASP A 69 -0.59 -10.14 -6.00
CA ASP A 69 -0.47 -11.49 -6.55
C ASP A 69 -1.13 -12.53 -5.66
N ALA A 70 -1.10 -12.32 -4.35
CA ALA A 70 -1.70 -13.24 -3.39
C ALA A 70 -3.22 -13.06 -3.25
N GLN A 71 -3.74 -11.96 -3.79
CA GLN A 71 -5.14 -11.62 -3.63
C GLN A 71 -6.04 -12.48 -4.50
N THR A 72 -7.20 -12.84 -3.95
CA THR A 72 -8.26 -13.51 -4.71
C THR A 72 -9.38 -12.51 -5.03
N ASP A 73 -10.23 -12.86 -5.98
CA ASP A 73 -11.33 -11.99 -6.44
C ASP A 73 -12.29 -11.55 -5.35
N ALA A 74 -12.34 -12.26 -4.24
CA ALA A 74 -13.22 -11.92 -3.14
C ALA A 74 -12.81 -10.64 -2.39
N GLN A 75 -11.68 -10.05 -2.74
CA GLN A 75 -11.08 -8.92 -2.02
C GLN A 75 -11.09 -7.64 -2.87
N ALA A 76 -12.14 -7.43 -3.67
CA ALA A 76 -12.17 -6.34 -4.65
C ALA A 76 -11.83 -4.95 -4.07
N PRO A 77 -12.39 -4.50 -2.91
CA PRO A 77 -12.02 -3.18 -2.38
C PRO A 77 -10.55 -3.09 -2.00
N MET A 78 -9.98 -4.15 -1.45
CA MET A 78 -8.55 -4.20 -1.14
C MET A 78 -7.72 -4.17 -2.41
N GLY A 79 -8.17 -4.86 -3.46
CA GLY A 79 -7.51 -4.87 -4.75
C GLY A 79 -7.43 -3.49 -5.38
N GLU A 80 -8.51 -2.74 -5.35
CA GLU A 80 -8.53 -1.37 -5.86
C GLU A 80 -7.55 -0.48 -5.09
N LEU A 81 -7.52 -0.62 -3.78
CA LEU A 81 -6.60 0.14 -2.94
C LEU A 81 -5.14 -0.21 -3.24
N LEU A 82 -4.84 -1.50 -3.43
CA LEU A 82 -3.50 -1.95 -3.80
C LEU A 82 -3.10 -1.43 -5.18
N GLU A 83 -4.00 -1.44 -6.15
CA GLU A 83 -3.72 -0.92 -7.49
C GLU A 83 -3.42 0.58 -7.45
N ASP A 84 -4.22 1.34 -6.72
CA ASP A 84 -4.00 2.79 -6.59
C ASP A 84 -2.67 3.07 -5.89
N LEU A 85 -2.36 2.27 -4.87
CA LEU A 85 -1.10 2.39 -4.15
C LEU A 85 0.09 2.06 -5.05
N GLU A 86 -0.04 1.04 -5.89
CA GLU A 86 0.99 0.69 -6.86
C GLU A 86 1.30 1.87 -7.78
N LEU A 87 0.26 2.52 -8.30
CA LEU A 87 0.44 3.65 -9.21
C LEU A 87 1.18 4.80 -8.54
N VAL A 88 0.81 5.14 -7.33
CA VAL A 88 1.47 6.23 -6.59
C VAL A 88 2.93 5.88 -6.32
N LEU A 89 3.19 4.67 -5.85
CA LEU A 89 4.56 4.23 -5.57
C LEU A 89 5.41 4.21 -6.84
N MET A 90 4.85 3.75 -7.95
CA MET A 90 5.54 3.79 -9.25
C MET A 90 5.91 5.21 -9.66
N GLN A 91 5.01 6.16 -9.46
CA GLN A 91 5.27 7.57 -9.76
C GLN A 91 6.41 8.10 -8.89
N ILE A 92 6.39 7.80 -7.59
CA ILE A 92 7.44 8.24 -6.68
C ILE A 92 8.79 7.63 -7.06
N VAL A 93 8.83 6.34 -7.37
CA VAL A 93 10.05 5.67 -7.84
C VAL A 93 10.57 6.34 -9.11
N GLY A 94 9.69 6.57 -10.08
CA GLY A 94 10.06 7.19 -11.34
C GLY A 94 10.65 8.57 -11.16
N VAL A 95 10.04 9.38 -10.30
CA VAL A 95 10.52 10.74 -10.03
C VAL A 95 11.85 10.72 -9.31
N THR A 96 12.00 9.89 -8.28
CA THR A 96 13.22 9.87 -7.48
C THR A 96 14.40 9.25 -8.21
N GLU A 97 14.16 8.40 -9.21
CA GLU A 97 15.22 7.81 -10.02
C GLU A 97 15.64 8.67 -11.19
N SER A 98 14.90 9.71 -11.50
CA SER A 98 15.20 10.58 -12.64
C SER A 98 16.21 11.65 -12.28
N GLU A 99 17.41 11.23 -11.91
CA GLU A 99 18.49 12.14 -11.51
C GLU A 99 18.89 13.12 -12.63
N SER A 100 18.68 12.72 -13.88
CA SER A 100 19.02 13.54 -15.03
C SER A 100 18.10 14.75 -15.22
N MET A 101 16.99 14.79 -14.52
CA MET A 101 15.98 15.85 -14.69
C MET A 101 16.33 17.14 -13.96
N GLY A 102 17.27 17.12 -13.02
CA GLY A 102 17.53 18.27 -12.15
C GLY A 102 16.52 18.38 -11.02
N GLN A 103 16.92 19.03 -9.94
CA GLN A 103 16.13 19.08 -8.71
C GLN A 103 14.82 19.83 -8.86
N GLY A 104 14.79 20.90 -9.66
CA GLY A 104 13.56 21.67 -9.83
C GLY A 104 12.47 20.87 -10.50
N ARG A 105 12.82 20.04 -11.49
CA ARG A 105 11.86 19.19 -12.19
C ARG A 105 11.41 18.03 -11.30
N VAL A 106 12.32 17.45 -10.55
CA VAL A 106 12.00 16.39 -9.59
C VAL A 106 10.98 16.90 -8.56
N ARG A 107 11.19 18.10 -8.05
CA ARG A 107 10.23 18.71 -7.10
C ARG A 107 8.86 18.92 -7.73
N ALA A 108 8.82 19.42 -8.97
CA ALA A 108 7.56 19.66 -9.66
C ALA A 108 6.80 18.36 -9.90
N GLU A 109 7.50 17.32 -10.34
CA GLU A 109 6.88 16.01 -10.58
C GLU A 109 6.47 15.33 -9.28
N MET A 110 7.26 15.48 -8.22
CA MET A 110 6.89 14.97 -6.90
C MET A 110 5.63 15.66 -6.40
N SER A 111 5.52 16.96 -6.57
CA SER A 111 4.29 17.70 -6.23
C SER A 111 3.08 17.17 -6.96
N LEU A 112 3.22 16.87 -8.26
CA LEU A 112 2.13 16.30 -9.03
C LEU A 112 1.72 14.92 -8.51
N ALA A 113 2.69 14.06 -8.19
CA ALA A 113 2.41 12.74 -7.65
C ALA A 113 1.68 12.84 -6.30
N LEU A 114 2.14 13.73 -5.43
CA LEU A 114 1.53 13.92 -4.11
C LEU A 114 0.17 14.61 -4.18
N ASN A 115 -0.02 15.51 -5.14
CA ASN A 115 -1.34 16.09 -5.38
C ASN A 115 -2.33 15.03 -5.86
N GLY A 116 -1.88 14.13 -6.71
CA GLY A 116 -2.69 12.99 -7.12
C GLY A 116 -3.07 12.10 -5.94
N LEU A 117 -2.17 11.96 -4.97
CA LEU A 117 -2.43 11.23 -3.74
C LEU A 117 -3.56 11.90 -2.93
N ASP A 118 -3.52 13.23 -2.79
CA ASP A 118 -4.57 13.98 -2.10
C ASP A 118 -5.90 13.90 -2.84
N ASP A 119 -5.88 14.04 -4.16
CA ASP A 119 -7.08 14.02 -4.99
C ASP A 119 -7.79 12.66 -4.95
N SER A 120 -7.03 11.58 -4.85
CA SER A 120 -7.60 10.23 -4.79
C SER A 120 -8.05 9.84 -3.39
N GLU A 121 -7.80 10.67 -2.40
CA GLU A 121 -8.09 10.39 -0.99
C GLU A 121 -7.41 9.10 -0.51
N LEU A 122 -6.30 8.75 -1.13
CA LEU A 122 -5.61 7.49 -0.88
C LEU A 122 -5.17 7.36 0.58
N LEU A 123 -4.64 8.42 1.17
CA LEU A 123 -4.24 8.39 2.59
C LEU A 123 -5.39 8.08 3.51
N GLN A 124 -6.56 8.67 3.25
CA GLN A 124 -7.76 8.41 4.04
C GLN A 124 -8.21 6.97 3.88
N ARG A 125 -8.15 6.45 2.66
CA ARG A 125 -8.49 5.05 2.37
C ARG A 125 -7.52 4.10 3.06
N LEU A 126 -6.23 4.41 3.07
CA LEU A 126 -5.23 3.62 3.79
C LEU A 126 -5.47 3.64 5.29
N GLN A 127 -5.80 4.79 5.84
CA GLN A 127 -6.13 4.90 7.26
C GLN A 127 -7.36 4.07 7.61
N ALA A 128 -8.37 4.10 6.74
CA ALA A 128 -9.59 3.32 6.96
C ALA A 128 -9.33 1.82 6.89
N ALA A 129 -8.35 1.39 6.09
CA ALA A 129 -7.98 -0.02 5.94
C ALA A 129 -7.04 -0.50 7.04
N THR A 130 -6.45 0.41 7.81
CA THR A 130 -5.52 0.06 8.89
C THR A 130 -6.30 -0.17 10.17
N PRO A 131 -6.12 -1.31 10.86
CA PRO A 131 -6.80 -1.54 12.14
C PRO A 131 -6.34 -0.50 13.16
N ARG A 132 -7.31 0.10 13.85
CA ARG A 132 -7.01 1.02 14.93
C ARG A 132 -6.78 0.23 16.20
N GLN A 133 -5.56 0.22 16.68
CA GLN A 133 -5.22 -0.48 17.91
C GLN A 133 -5.93 0.10 19.12
N MET A 134 -6.35 1.34 19.03
CA MET A 134 -7.00 2.05 20.13
C MET A 134 -8.50 1.85 20.19
N ALA A 135 -9.06 1.12 19.26
CA ALA A 135 -10.51 0.98 19.16
C ALA A 135 -11.13 0.35 20.42
N GLY A 136 -10.37 -0.39 21.19
CA GLY A 136 -10.84 -1.02 22.41
C GLY A 136 -10.47 -0.28 23.69
N ALA A 137 -9.79 0.80 23.57
CA ALA A 137 -9.32 1.53 24.74
C ALA A 137 -10.42 2.43 25.31
#